data_acb644259ec57b57dc6ad6447ac43b37
#
_entry.id   acb644259ec57b57dc6ad6447ac43b37
#
_cell.length_a   1.000
_cell.length_b   1.000
_cell.length_c   1.000
_cell.angle_alpha   90.00
_cell.angle_beta   90.00
_cell.angle_gamma   90.00
#
_symmetry.space_group_name_H-M   'P 1'
#
loop_
_entity.id
_entity.type
_entity.pdbx_description
1 polymer ?
#
loop_
_entity_poly.entity_id
_entity_poly.type
_entity_poly.pdbx_seq_one_letter_code
_entity_poly.pdbx_strand_id
1 'polypeptide(L)'
;MRPALARRLLLMTLLLVSLTLFATTLGAMRLPLVNLLPSGDDMLRHIWLTIRLPRVLLALLVGAALALSGCVMQGLFRNPLADPGLLGISSGAALAVASWLVLPFSAAGLIALYMPMLAAFIGSLAVMVVIFILSRAEEGSLSRLLLVGIAINALCGALVGVLSWLSNDAQLRQLSLWGMGSLGQAEWPTLLVAANLIIPAALAVWWMASRLNLLQLGDEEAHYLGVNVQALQRWLLLCSAVLVAVAVAISGVIGFIGLVVPHLMRLWLGPDHRGLIPGSLLAGAILLLLADTLARTVAAPAEIPVGLLTSLLGAPWFLWLVFHRENSRHG
;
A
#
# COMPACT_ATOMS: atom_id res chain seq x y z
N MET A 1 -18.42 14.82 14.31
CA MET A 1 -17.25 14.07 14.88
C MET A 1 -17.19 14.29 16.39
N ARG A 2 -16.89 13.24 17.18
CA ARG A 2 -16.66 13.42 18.63
C ARG A 2 -15.40 14.29 18.82
N PRO A 3 -15.40 15.28 19.76
CA PRO A 3 -14.28 16.23 19.90
C PRO A 3 -12.93 15.53 20.19
N ALA A 4 -12.96 14.42 20.90
CA ALA A 4 -11.76 13.60 21.15
C ALA A 4 -11.16 12.98 19.86
N LEU A 5 -11.99 12.54 18.91
CA LEU A 5 -11.55 11.99 17.63
C LEU A 5 -10.92 13.08 16.75
N ALA A 6 -11.57 14.25 16.67
CA ALA A 6 -11.03 15.38 15.91
C ALA A 6 -9.65 15.81 16.44
N ARG A 7 -9.48 15.86 17.77
CA ARG A 7 -8.19 16.18 18.41
C ARG A 7 -7.11 15.14 18.07
N ARG A 8 -7.45 13.83 18.11
CA ARG A 8 -6.48 12.76 17.77
C ARG A 8 -6.03 12.85 16.31
N LEU A 9 -6.97 13.04 15.37
CA LEU A 9 -6.66 13.22 13.95
C LEU A 9 -5.82 14.48 13.71
N LEU A 10 -6.12 15.60 14.38
CA LEU A 10 -5.32 16.82 14.31
C LEU A 10 -3.88 16.57 14.78
N LEU A 11 -3.71 15.89 15.91
CA LEU A 11 -2.38 15.55 16.42
C LEU A 11 -1.60 14.67 15.43
N MET A 12 -2.24 13.68 14.81
CA MET A 12 -1.62 12.85 13.77
C MET A 12 -1.22 13.67 12.55
N THR A 13 -2.06 14.61 12.13
CA THR A 13 -1.75 15.50 10.99
C THR A 13 -0.57 16.41 11.31
N LEU A 14 -0.52 17.01 12.50
CA LEU A 14 0.62 17.81 12.94
C LEU A 14 1.91 16.97 13.02
N LEU A 15 1.82 15.77 13.55
CA LEU A 15 2.94 14.82 13.58
C LEU A 15 3.40 14.48 12.16
N LEU A 16 2.47 14.18 11.24
CA LEU A 16 2.80 13.89 9.84
C LEU A 16 3.53 15.05 9.18
N VAL A 17 3.04 16.28 9.33
CA VAL A 17 3.67 17.48 8.76
C VAL A 17 5.07 17.67 9.33
N SER A 18 5.25 17.57 10.64
CA SER A 18 6.56 17.72 11.28
C SER A 18 7.56 16.64 10.84
N LEU A 19 7.11 15.37 10.78
CA LEU A 19 7.93 14.27 10.28
C LEU A 19 8.26 14.41 8.79
N THR A 20 7.34 14.91 7.99
CA THR A 20 7.57 15.19 6.56
C THR A 20 8.68 16.20 6.38
N LEU A 21 8.60 17.34 7.08
CA LEU A 21 9.65 18.36 7.05
C LEU A 21 11.00 17.80 7.53
N PHE A 22 11.00 17.04 8.62
CA PHE A 22 12.21 16.42 9.14
C PHE A 22 12.80 15.38 8.18
N ALA A 23 11.98 14.54 7.57
CA ALA A 23 12.40 13.50 6.62
C ALA A 23 13.05 14.09 5.35
N THR A 24 12.66 15.30 4.94
CA THR A 24 13.29 15.97 3.80
C THR A 24 14.72 16.41 4.09
N THR A 25 15.10 16.62 5.35
CA THR A 25 16.46 17.02 5.76
C THR A 25 17.42 15.83 5.89
N LEU A 26 16.89 14.63 6.12
CA LEU A 26 17.66 13.40 6.34
C LEU A 26 17.87 12.61 5.04
N GLY A 27 19.01 11.91 4.96
CA GLY A 27 19.38 11.05 3.85
C GLY A 27 20.88 10.78 3.85
N ALA A 28 21.45 10.23 2.78
CA ALA A 28 22.89 10.01 2.65
C ALA A 28 23.70 11.31 2.84
N MET A 29 23.13 12.45 2.43
CA MET A 29 23.64 13.78 2.74
C MET A 29 22.62 14.54 3.60
N ARG A 30 23.08 15.27 4.61
CA ARG A 30 22.19 16.15 5.40
C ARG A 30 21.94 17.45 4.61
N LEU A 31 20.67 17.77 4.38
CA LEU A 31 20.26 18.98 3.69
C LEU A 31 19.49 19.87 4.69
N PRO A 32 20.12 20.89 5.29
CA PRO A 32 19.42 21.80 6.18
C PRO A 32 18.38 22.63 5.42
N LEU A 33 17.22 22.86 6.05
CA LEU A 33 16.10 23.62 5.46
C LEU A 33 16.46 25.05 5.04
N VAL A 34 17.53 25.61 5.62
CA VAL A 34 18.06 26.93 5.26
C VAL A 34 18.44 27.02 3.78
N ASN A 35 18.87 25.93 3.16
CA ASN A 35 19.20 25.88 1.73
C ASN A 35 18.00 25.99 0.78
N LEU A 36 16.77 25.98 1.32
CA LEU A 36 15.56 26.29 0.57
C LEU A 36 15.33 27.78 0.35
N LEU A 37 16.01 28.61 1.14
CA LEU A 37 15.93 30.06 0.98
C LEU A 37 16.66 30.49 -0.29
N PRO A 38 16.27 31.64 -0.90
CA PRO A 38 16.90 32.15 -2.13
C PRO A 38 18.42 32.40 -2.02
N SER A 39 18.91 32.52 -0.79
CA SER A 39 20.35 32.71 -0.47
C SER A 39 21.11 31.39 -0.26
N GLY A 40 20.45 30.22 -0.45
CA GLY A 40 21.05 28.90 -0.28
C GLY A 40 21.82 28.44 -1.52
N ASP A 41 22.47 27.28 -1.39
CA ASP A 41 23.18 26.62 -2.49
C ASP A 41 22.17 26.06 -3.51
N ASP A 42 22.26 26.55 -4.76
CA ASP A 42 21.37 26.15 -5.86
C ASP A 42 21.42 24.64 -6.14
N MET A 43 22.59 24.02 -6.00
CA MET A 43 22.76 22.57 -6.19
C MET A 43 22.00 21.78 -5.11
N LEU A 44 22.15 22.16 -3.86
CA LEU A 44 21.45 21.50 -2.74
C LEU A 44 19.94 21.69 -2.82
N ARG A 45 19.50 22.88 -3.25
CA ARG A 45 18.09 23.17 -3.52
C ARG A 45 17.54 22.30 -4.65
N HIS A 46 18.31 22.11 -5.73
CA HIS A 46 17.92 21.24 -6.84
C HIS A 46 17.77 19.80 -6.37
N ILE A 47 18.73 19.25 -5.63
CA ILE A 47 18.64 17.89 -5.04
C ILE A 47 17.39 17.76 -4.16
N TRP A 48 17.09 18.75 -3.34
CA TRP A 48 15.92 18.75 -2.47
C TRP A 48 14.62 18.69 -3.27
N LEU A 49 14.48 19.54 -4.29
CA LEU A 49 13.27 19.66 -5.09
C LEU A 49 13.05 18.47 -6.04
N THR A 50 14.12 17.93 -6.63
CA THR A 50 14.00 16.91 -7.71
C THR A 50 14.12 15.48 -7.22
N ILE A 51 14.80 15.25 -6.11
CA ILE A 51 15.07 13.89 -5.60
C ILE A 51 14.31 13.65 -4.30
N ARG A 52 14.47 14.52 -3.30
CA ARG A 52 13.95 14.24 -1.96
C ARG A 52 12.46 14.48 -1.80
N LEU A 53 11.99 15.61 -2.31
CA LEU A 53 10.60 15.99 -2.16
C LEU A 53 9.65 14.99 -2.85
N PRO A 54 9.88 14.58 -4.12
CA PRO A 54 9.03 13.56 -4.76
C PRO A 54 9.02 12.24 -3.98
N ARG A 55 10.18 11.80 -3.47
CA ARG A 55 10.30 10.55 -2.71
C ARG A 55 9.52 10.59 -1.39
N VAL A 56 9.65 11.67 -0.64
CA VAL A 56 8.92 11.86 0.62
C VAL A 56 7.42 11.90 0.37
N LEU A 57 6.96 12.66 -0.63
CA LEU A 57 5.54 12.73 -0.99
C LEU A 57 5.01 11.38 -1.49
N LEU A 58 5.82 10.65 -2.25
CA LEU A 58 5.45 9.31 -2.72
C LEU A 58 5.34 8.32 -1.56
N ALA A 59 6.24 8.37 -0.57
CA ALA A 59 6.13 7.57 0.65
C ALA A 59 4.81 7.83 1.39
N LEU A 60 4.38 9.09 1.48
CA LEU A 60 3.09 9.45 2.08
C LEU A 60 1.91 8.81 1.32
N LEU A 61 1.90 8.95 -0.01
CA LEU A 61 0.83 8.43 -0.86
C LEU A 61 0.75 6.90 -0.83
N VAL A 62 1.89 6.22 -0.99
CA VAL A 62 1.94 4.76 -1.01
C VAL A 62 1.56 4.19 0.37
N GLY A 63 2.10 4.75 1.45
CA GLY A 63 1.75 4.33 2.81
C GLY A 63 0.27 4.52 3.13
N ALA A 64 -0.29 5.67 2.74
CA ALA A 64 -1.71 5.96 2.85
C ALA A 64 -2.57 4.98 2.05
N ALA A 65 -2.19 4.69 0.80
CA ALA A 65 -2.92 3.78 -0.09
C ALA A 65 -2.95 2.35 0.45
N LEU A 66 -1.82 1.82 0.89
CA LEU A 66 -1.73 0.47 1.46
C LEU A 66 -2.55 0.33 2.75
N ALA A 67 -2.42 1.29 3.68
CA ALA A 67 -3.18 1.27 4.92
C ALA A 67 -4.68 1.44 4.69
N LEU A 68 -5.08 2.30 3.76
CA LEU A 68 -6.48 2.50 3.41
C LEU A 68 -7.09 1.26 2.76
N SER A 69 -6.37 0.62 1.84
CA SER A 69 -6.78 -0.65 1.24
C SER A 69 -6.98 -1.72 2.32
N GLY A 70 -6.03 -1.85 3.26
CA GLY A 70 -6.15 -2.76 4.40
C GLY A 70 -7.37 -2.45 5.28
N CYS A 71 -7.64 -1.18 5.55
CA CYS A 71 -8.83 -0.75 6.30
C CYS A 71 -10.13 -1.19 5.62
N VAL A 72 -10.21 -1.03 4.29
CA VAL A 72 -11.34 -1.49 3.48
C VAL A 72 -11.50 -3.00 3.55
N MET A 73 -10.40 -3.74 3.35
CA MET A 73 -10.42 -5.21 3.38
C MET A 73 -10.86 -5.75 4.73
N GLN A 74 -10.30 -5.23 5.83
CA GLN A 74 -10.70 -5.62 7.17
C GLN A 74 -12.17 -5.30 7.46
N GLY A 75 -12.69 -4.19 6.93
CA GLY A 75 -14.09 -3.83 7.02
C GLY A 75 -15.00 -4.76 6.20
N LEU A 76 -14.66 -5.04 4.95
CA LEU A 76 -15.44 -5.88 4.04
C LEU A 76 -15.54 -7.33 4.54
N PHE A 77 -14.39 -7.90 4.92
CA PHE A 77 -14.34 -9.29 5.40
C PHE A 77 -14.70 -9.44 6.88
N ARG A 78 -14.99 -8.33 7.58
CA ARG A 78 -15.26 -8.32 9.04
C ARG A 78 -14.17 -9.09 9.82
N ASN A 79 -12.97 -9.09 9.28
CA ASN A 79 -11.83 -9.79 9.83
C ASN A 79 -10.65 -8.80 9.99
N PRO A 80 -10.17 -8.55 11.21
CA PRO A 80 -9.06 -7.64 11.45
C PRO A 80 -7.71 -8.12 10.88
N LEU A 81 -7.65 -9.36 10.40
CA LEU A 81 -6.47 -9.98 9.79
C LEU A 81 -6.54 -10.00 8.25
N ALA A 82 -7.61 -9.45 7.65
CA ALA A 82 -7.71 -9.38 6.20
C ALA A 82 -6.65 -8.42 5.65
N ASP A 83 -5.87 -8.94 4.70
CA ASP A 83 -4.81 -8.21 4.01
C ASP A 83 -5.16 -8.08 2.53
N PRO A 84 -4.96 -6.93 1.89
CA PRO A 84 -5.19 -6.75 0.46
C PRO A 84 -4.32 -7.68 -0.42
N GLY A 85 -3.17 -8.13 0.08
CA GLY A 85 -2.33 -9.13 -0.59
C GLY A 85 -3.02 -10.46 -0.85
N LEU A 86 -4.04 -10.83 -0.03
CA LEU A 86 -4.83 -12.05 -0.21
C LEU A 86 -5.65 -12.05 -1.52
N LEU A 87 -5.89 -10.89 -2.10
CA LEU A 87 -6.61 -10.76 -3.38
C LEU A 87 -5.71 -10.97 -4.63
N GLY A 88 -4.48 -11.42 -4.47
CA GLY A 88 -3.61 -11.70 -5.62
C GLY A 88 -3.08 -10.49 -6.38
N ILE A 89 -3.37 -9.27 -5.92
CA ILE A 89 -2.99 -8.03 -6.62
C ILE A 89 -1.48 -7.92 -6.74
N SER A 90 -0.76 -8.13 -5.63
CA SER A 90 0.71 -8.06 -5.61
C SER A 90 1.37 -9.19 -6.38
N SER A 91 0.80 -10.39 -6.36
CA SER A 91 1.34 -11.53 -7.12
C SER A 91 1.08 -11.41 -8.62
N GLY A 92 -0.05 -10.80 -9.01
CA GLY A 92 -0.30 -10.42 -10.41
C GLY A 92 0.71 -9.38 -10.92
N ALA A 93 1.02 -8.39 -10.09
CA ALA A 93 2.08 -7.43 -10.38
C ALA A 93 3.43 -8.13 -10.57
N ALA A 94 3.82 -8.98 -9.62
CA ALA A 94 5.09 -9.71 -9.67
C ALA A 94 5.21 -10.61 -10.92
N LEU A 95 4.13 -11.31 -11.28
CA LEU A 95 4.09 -12.14 -12.48
C LEU A 95 4.27 -11.30 -13.75
N ALA A 96 3.60 -10.16 -13.85
CA ALA A 96 3.70 -9.29 -15.03
C ALA A 96 5.10 -8.67 -15.15
N VAL A 97 5.70 -8.23 -14.03
CA VAL A 97 7.08 -7.71 -14.01
C VAL A 97 8.09 -8.81 -14.37
N ALA A 98 7.95 -10.01 -13.80
CA ALA A 98 8.79 -11.14 -14.13
C ALA A 98 8.68 -11.50 -15.62
N SER A 99 7.47 -11.50 -16.17
CA SER A 99 7.24 -11.73 -17.60
C SER A 99 7.93 -10.67 -18.45
N TRP A 100 7.82 -9.40 -18.09
CA TRP A 100 8.48 -8.31 -18.80
C TRP A 100 10.02 -8.43 -18.77
N LEU A 101 10.59 -8.77 -17.62
CA LEU A 101 12.05 -8.84 -17.44
C LEU A 101 12.68 -10.06 -18.10
N VAL A 102 11.98 -11.19 -18.14
CA VAL A 102 12.56 -12.49 -18.55
C VAL A 102 12.24 -12.81 -20.02
N LEU A 103 11.03 -12.52 -20.47
CA LEU A 103 10.62 -12.79 -21.84
C LEU A 103 11.20 -11.75 -22.81
N PRO A 104 11.43 -12.12 -24.11
CA PRO A 104 12.10 -11.26 -25.07
C PRO A 104 11.22 -10.12 -25.58
N PHE A 105 10.60 -9.38 -24.67
CA PHE A 105 9.92 -8.13 -25.03
C PHE A 105 10.93 -7.02 -25.25
N SER A 106 10.66 -6.16 -26.21
CA SER A 106 11.49 -4.99 -26.51
C SER A 106 10.65 -3.72 -26.49
N ALA A 107 11.14 -2.72 -25.79
CA ALA A 107 10.63 -1.35 -25.87
C ALA A 107 11.82 -0.40 -25.93
N ALA A 108 11.65 0.76 -26.57
CA ALA A 108 12.71 1.74 -26.73
C ALA A 108 12.38 3.06 -26.00
N GLY A 109 13.42 3.78 -25.63
CA GLY A 109 13.31 5.12 -25.06
C GLY A 109 12.63 5.15 -23.70
N LEU A 110 11.84 6.19 -23.45
CA LEU A 110 11.13 6.40 -22.20
C LEU A 110 10.12 5.29 -21.86
N ILE A 111 9.56 4.64 -22.88
CA ILE A 111 8.61 3.54 -22.68
C ILE A 111 9.30 2.39 -21.93
N ALA A 112 10.54 2.02 -22.32
CA ALA A 112 11.27 0.94 -21.65
C ALA A 112 11.48 1.20 -20.15
N LEU A 113 11.67 2.46 -19.77
CA LEU A 113 11.88 2.86 -18.38
C LEU A 113 10.65 2.63 -17.50
N TYR A 114 9.45 2.92 -18.02
CA TYR A 114 8.20 2.81 -17.27
C TYR A 114 7.47 1.47 -17.47
N MET A 115 7.96 0.61 -18.37
CA MET A 115 7.29 -0.68 -18.67
C MET A 115 7.15 -1.62 -17.47
N PRO A 116 8.14 -1.77 -16.56
CA PRO A 116 7.94 -2.61 -15.37
C PRO A 116 6.78 -2.12 -14.49
N MET A 117 6.65 -0.80 -14.35
CA MET A 117 5.57 -0.16 -13.58
C MET A 117 4.21 -0.38 -14.25
N LEU A 118 4.13 -0.19 -15.57
CA LEU A 118 2.92 -0.44 -16.37
C LEU A 118 2.53 -1.94 -16.33
N ALA A 119 3.51 -2.84 -16.49
CA ALA A 119 3.29 -4.27 -16.39
C ALA A 119 2.74 -4.67 -15.02
N ALA A 120 3.35 -4.15 -13.93
CA ALA A 120 2.88 -4.39 -12.57
C ALA A 120 1.43 -3.92 -12.36
N PHE A 121 1.10 -2.73 -12.83
CA PHE A 121 -0.25 -2.16 -12.72
C PHE A 121 -1.28 -3.00 -13.50
N ILE A 122 -0.99 -3.31 -14.76
CA ILE A 122 -1.87 -4.14 -15.61
C ILE A 122 -2.01 -5.54 -15.04
N GLY A 123 -0.91 -6.17 -14.59
CA GLY A 123 -0.92 -7.51 -13.99
C GLY A 123 -1.75 -7.57 -12.70
N SER A 124 -1.66 -6.54 -11.86
CA SER A 124 -2.49 -6.38 -10.67
C SER A 124 -3.98 -6.36 -11.00
N LEU A 125 -4.36 -5.51 -11.95
CA LEU A 125 -5.76 -5.37 -12.36
C LEU A 125 -6.27 -6.62 -13.09
N ALA A 126 -5.45 -7.23 -13.93
CA ALA A 126 -5.81 -8.45 -14.66
C ALA A 126 -6.12 -9.60 -13.70
N VAL A 127 -5.26 -9.83 -12.71
CA VAL A 127 -5.50 -10.85 -11.67
C VAL A 127 -6.77 -10.54 -10.88
N MET A 128 -6.99 -9.29 -10.51
CA MET A 128 -8.22 -8.89 -9.83
C MET A 128 -9.47 -9.17 -10.66
N VAL A 129 -9.45 -8.87 -11.97
CA VAL A 129 -10.56 -9.18 -12.89
C VAL A 129 -10.78 -10.69 -12.97
N VAL A 130 -9.72 -11.50 -13.09
CA VAL A 130 -9.81 -12.96 -13.11
C VAL A 130 -10.47 -13.48 -11.83
N ILE A 131 -10.04 -13.01 -10.66
CA ILE A 131 -10.61 -13.40 -9.37
C ILE A 131 -12.10 -13.02 -9.30
N PHE A 132 -12.46 -11.82 -9.77
CA PHE A 132 -13.87 -11.41 -9.83
C PHE A 132 -14.72 -12.31 -10.74
N ILE A 133 -14.21 -12.67 -11.92
CA ILE A 133 -14.92 -13.57 -12.85
C ILE A 133 -15.12 -14.95 -12.23
N LEU A 134 -14.07 -15.52 -11.65
CA LEU A 134 -14.12 -16.86 -11.06
C LEU A 134 -14.97 -16.91 -9.78
N SER A 135 -15.10 -15.81 -9.05
CA SER A 135 -15.93 -15.75 -7.83
C SER A 135 -17.42 -15.50 -8.09
N ARG A 136 -17.82 -15.11 -9.31
CA ARG A 136 -19.22 -14.80 -9.67
C ARG A 136 -20.16 -16.01 -9.76
N ALA A 137 -19.66 -17.24 -9.81
CA ALA A 137 -20.45 -18.43 -10.21
C ALA A 137 -21.54 -18.86 -9.22
N GLU A 138 -21.60 -18.33 -8.01
CA GLU A 138 -22.68 -18.49 -7.04
C GLU A 138 -22.70 -17.27 -6.10
N GLU A 139 -23.88 -16.73 -5.85
CA GLU A 139 -24.23 -15.60 -4.97
C GLU A 139 -23.08 -15.03 -4.11
N GLY A 140 -22.16 -14.29 -4.74
CA GLY A 140 -21.22 -13.33 -4.21
C GLY A 140 -20.58 -13.53 -2.82
N SER A 141 -20.25 -14.76 -2.43
CA SER A 141 -19.61 -15.02 -1.12
C SER A 141 -18.19 -14.45 -1.09
N LEU A 142 -17.95 -13.50 -0.19
CA LEU A 142 -16.61 -12.95 0.09
C LEU A 142 -15.60 -14.05 0.44
N SER A 143 -16.03 -15.13 1.10
CA SER A 143 -15.19 -16.30 1.40
C SER A 143 -14.67 -16.98 0.14
N ARG A 144 -15.50 -17.13 -0.89
CA ARG A 144 -15.08 -17.68 -2.18
C ARG A 144 -14.05 -16.82 -2.87
N LEU A 145 -14.22 -15.49 -2.82
CA LEU A 145 -13.27 -14.54 -3.37
C LEU A 145 -11.89 -14.69 -2.72
N LEU A 146 -11.81 -14.88 -1.40
CA LEU A 146 -10.56 -15.17 -0.70
C LEU A 146 -9.93 -16.50 -1.12
N LEU A 147 -10.71 -17.58 -1.23
CA LEU A 147 -10.20 -18.90 -1.64
C LEU A 147 -9.64 -18.86 -3.07
N VAL A 148 -10.37 -18.25 -4.00
CA VAL A 148 -9.88 -18.03 -5.37
C VAL A 148 -8.62 -17.15 -5.36
N GLY A 149 -8.57 -16.11 -4.54
CA GLY A 149 -7.40 -15.27 -4.37
C GLY A 149 -6.16 -16.05 -3.92
N ILE A 150 -6.31 -16.94 -2.93
CA ILE A 150 -5.22 -17.81 -2.45
C ILE A 150 -4.73 -18.73 -3.56
N ALA A 151 -5.63 -19.36 -4.32
CA ALA A 151 -5.27 -20.25 -5.43
C ALA A 151 -4.54 -19.49 -6.54
N ILE A 152 -5.01 -18.31 -6.92
CA ILE A 152 -4.37 -17.46 -7.93
C ILE A 152 -3.00 -16.95 -7.43
N ASN A 153 -2.87 -16.58 -6.16
CA ASN A 153 -1.58 -16.23 -5.55
C ASN A 153 -0.57 -17.37 -5.70
N ALA A 154 -0.95 -18.59 -5.38
CA ALA A 154 -0.09 -19.77 -5.51
C ALA A 154 0.30 -20.00 -6.98
N LEU A 155 -0.65 -19.88 -7.92
CA LEU A 155 -0.39 -20.03 -9.36
C LEU A 155 0.57 -18.95 -9.87
N CYS A 156 0.32 -17.67 -9.55
CA CYS A 156 1.23 -16.59 -9.91
C CYS A 156 2.63 -16.80 -9.34
N GLY A 157 2.73 -17.22 -8.07
CA GLY A 157 4.01 -17.53 -7.43
C GLY A 157 4.76 -18.66 -8.12
N ALA A 158 4.07 -19.74 -8.53
CA ALA A 158 4.66 -20.83 -9.29
C ALA A 158 5.17 -20.37 -10.66
N LEU A 159 4.39 -19.54 -11.38
CA LEU A 159 4.78 -18.98 -12.67
C LEU A 159 5.98 -18.02 -12.54
N VAL A 160 6.02 -17.18 -11.50
CA VAL A 160 7.19 -16.34 -11.18
C VAL A 160 8.41 -17.22 -10.91
N GLY A 161 8.24 -18.34 -10.19
CA GLY A 161 9.31 -19.32 -9.95
C GLY A 161 9.85 -19.91 -11.25
N VAL A 162 9.00 -20.30 -12.20
CA VAL A 162 9.40 -20.79 -13.53
C VAL A 162 10.17 -19.71 -14.31
N LEU A 163 9.67 -18.47 -14.32
CA LEU A 163 10.36 -17.35 -14.99
C LEU A 163 11.71 -17.05 -14.33
N SER A 164 11.79 -17.12 -13.01
CA SER A 164 13.05 -16.96 -12.28
C SER A 164 14.07 -18.05 -12.62
N TRP A 165 13.63 -19.28 -12.82
CA TRP A 165 14.49 -20.38 -13.25
C TRP A 165 15.00 -20.20 -14.70
N LEU A 166 14.21 -19.59 -15.58
CA LEU A 166 14.57 -19.27 -16.96
C LEU A 166 15.44 -18.01 -17.07
N SER A 167 15.50 -17.19 -16.02
CA SER A 167 16.18 -15.89 -16.05
C SER A 167 17.70 -16.03 -15.97
N ASN A 168 18.41 -15.03 -16.49
CA ASN A 168 19.83 -14.85 -16.21
C ASN A 168 20.04 -14.13 -14.86
N ASP A 169 21.30 -14.09 -14.38
CA ASP A 169 21.65 -13.53 -13.07
C ASP A 169 21.23 -12.06 -12.92
N ALA A 170 21.35 -11.25 -13.99
CA ALA A 170 20.97 -9.84 -13.97
C ALA A 170 19.45 -9.66 -13.84
N GLN A 171 18.67 -10.44 -14.59
CA GLN A 171 17.20 -10.44 -14.52
C GLN A 171 16.71 -10.93 -13.15
N LEU A 172 17.31 -12.01 -12.63
CA LEU A 172 16.98 -12.56 -11.32
C LEU A 172 17.24 -11.53 -10.21
N ARG A 173 18.38 -10.85 -10.27
CA ARG A 173 18.72 -9.78 -9.32
C ARG A 173 17.72 -8.63 -9.39
N GLN A 174 17.35 -8.19 -10.60
CA GLN A 174 16.40 -7.10 -10.80
C GLN A 174 15.00 -7.46 -10.27
N LEU A 175 14.54 -8.68 -10.55
CA LEU A 175 13.27 -9.19 -10.04
C LEU A 175 13.28 -9.30 -8.50
N SER A 176 14.37 -9.78 -7.92
CA SER A 176 14.53 -9.88 -6.47
C SER A 176 14.49 -8.51 -5.80
N LEU A 177 15.22 -7.52 -6.33
CA LEU A 177 15.21 -6.15 -5.80
C LEU A 177 13.84 -5.49 -5.92
N TRP A 178 13.14 -5.69 -7.04
CA TRP A 178 11.79 -5.19 -7.21
C TRP A 178 10.82 -5.81 -6.18
N GLY A 179 10.92 -7.12 -5.94
CA GLY A 179 10.10 -7.84 -4.96
C GLY A 179 10.32 -7.40 -3.51
N MET A 180 11.47 -6.82 -3.19
CA MET A 180 11.78 -6.31 -1.85
C MET A 180 11.16 -4.94 -1.55
N GLY A 181 10.64 -4.25 -2.55
CA GLY A 181 10.00 -2.94 -2.42
C GLY A 181 10.97 -1.80 -2.14
N SER A 182 10.91 -0.75 -2.94
CA SER A 182 11.77 0.44 -2.81
C SER A 182 11.06 1.70 -3.33
N LEU A 183 11.38 2.84 -2.75
CA LEU A 183 10.95 4.18 -3.20
C LEU A 183 12.10 4.96 -3.87
N GLY A 184 13.24 4.30 -4.14
CA GLY A 184 14.44 4.95 -4.66
C GLY A 184 14.29 5.54 -6.08
N GLN A 185 13.29 5.10 -6.86
CA GLN A 185 13.00 5.61 -8.20
C GLN A 185 11.87 6.65 -8.23
N ALA A 186 11.65 7.36 -7.12
CA ALA A 186 10.61 8.37 -7.01
C ALA A 186 10.96 9.62 -7.84
N GLU A 187 10.09 9.97 -8.78
CA GLU A 187 10.18 11.15 -9.64
C GLU A 187 8.85 11.89 -9.66
N TRP A 188 8.85 13.17 -10.07
CA TRP A 188 7.63 13.98 -10.20
C TRP A 188 6.57 13.36 -11.12
N PRO A 189 6.91 12.84 -12.33
CA PRO A 189 5.91 12.18 -13.18
C PRO A 189 5.25 11.00 -12.49
N THR A 190 6.04 10.15 -11.83
CA THR A 190 5.55 8.98 -11.07
C THR A 190 4.63 9.41 -9.92
N LEU A 191 5.02 10.44 -9.17
CA LEU A 191 4.22 11.00 -8.09
C LEU A 191 2.87 11.54 -8.59
N LEU A 192 2.87 12.27 -9.71
CA LEU A 192 1.64 12.81 -10.30
C LEU A 192 0.69 11.71 -10.76
N VAL A 193 1.20 10.67 -11.41
CA VAL A 193 0.39 9.50 -11.81
C VAL A 193 -0.19 8.82 -10.57
N ALA A 194 0.63 8.58 -9.55
CA ALA A 194 0.18 8.00 -8.28
C ALA A 194 -0.92 8.84 -7.63
N ALA A 195 -0.72 10.15 -7.53
CA ALA A 195 -1.68 11.07 -6.91
C ALA A 195 -3.02 11.08 -7.64
N ASN A 196 -3.00 11.12 -8.99
CA ASN A 196 -4.20 11.11 -9.82
C ASN A 196 -5.04 9.83 -9.70
N LEU A 197 -4.45 8.71 -9.30
CA LEU A 197 -5.15 7.44 -9.11
C LEU A 197 -5.49 7.19 -7.64
N ILE A 198 -4.56 7.45 -6.72
CA ILE A 198 -4.74 7.18 -5.29
C ILE A 198 -5.74 8.15 -4.66
N ILE A 199 -5.64 9.46 -4.96
CA ILE A 199 -6.48 10.46 -4.29
C ILE A 199 -7.97 10.26 -4.61
N PRO A 200 -8.42 10.08 -5.87
CA PRO A 200 -9.83 9.81 -6.16
C PRO A 200 -10.33 8.50 -5.53
N ALA A 201 -9.51 7.44 -5.56
CA ALA A 201 -9.87 6.17 -4.93
C ALA A 201 -10.02 6.31 -3.41
N ALA A 202 -9.10 7.04 -2.75
CA ALA A 202 -9.17 7.32 -1.32
C ALA A 202 -10.40 8.16 -0.95
N LEU A 203 -10.73 9.18 -1.73
CA LEU A 203 -11.93 10.00 -1.55
C LEU A 203 -13.21 9.17 -1.72
N ALA A 204 -13.26 8.29 -2.71
CA ALA A 204 -14.38 7.37 -2.92
C ALA A 204 -14.57 6.43 -1.71
N VAL A 205 -13.49 5.87 -1.18
CA VAL A 205 -13.53 5.05 0.04
C VAL A 205 -14.04 5.86 1.24
N TRP A 206 -13.53 7.07 1.40
CA TRP A 206 -13.98 7.93 2.51
C TRP A 206 -15.47 8.28 2.42
N TRP A 207 -15.95 8.56 1.23
CA TRP A 207 -17.39 8.80 1.00
C TRP A 207 -18.26 7.58 1.33
N MET A 208 -17.73 6.37 1.14
CA MET A 208 -18.41 5.12 1.47
C MET A 208 -18.27 4.69 2.95
N ALA A 209 -17.54 5.42 3.78
CA ALA A 209 -17.24 5.07 5.19
C ALA A 209 -18.49 4.75 6.02
N SER A 210 -19.56 5.55 5.88
CA SER A 210 -20.81 5.36 6.62
C SER A 210 -21.53 4.08 6.20
N ARG A 211 -21.51 3.76 4.91
CA ARG A 211 -22.11 2.53 4.38
C ARG A 211 -21.30 1.30 4.79
N LEU A 212 -19.97 1.42 4.87
CA LEU A 212 -19.09 0.37 5.37
C LEU A 212 -19.36 0.05 6.85
N ASN A 213 -19.74 1.05 7.66
CA ASN A 213 -20.20 0.82 9.04
C ASN A 213 -21.49 -0.01 9.08
N LEU A 214 -22.44 0.23 8.17
CA LEU A 214 -23.68 -0.54 8.11
C LEU A 214 -23.41 -2.01 7.73
N LEU A 215 -22.43 -2.28 6.87
CA LEU A 215 -22.01 -3.64 6.57
C LEU A 215 -21.50 -4.43 7.80
N GLN A 216 -21.03 -3.73 8.85
CA GLN A 216 -20.57 -4.41 10.06
C GLN A 216 -21.72 -5.06 10.84
N LEU A 217 -22.97 -4.65 10.62
CA LEU A 217 -24.17 -5.21 11.26
C LEU A 217 -24.56 -6.56 10.66
N GLY A 218 -24.27 -6.79 9.38
CA GLY A 218 -24.69 -7.92 8.59
C GLY A 218 -25.10 -7.48 7.19
N ASP A 219 -25.03 -8.39 6.21
CA ASP A 219 -25.40 -8.06 4.82
C ASP A 219 -26.92 -7.86 4.68
N GLU A 220 -27.69 -8.68 5.39
CA GLU A 220 -29.16 -8.57 5.44
C GLU A 220 -29.59 -7.29 6.13
N GLU A 221 -29.03 -7.00 7.31
CA GLU A 221 -29.33 -5.78 8.07
C GLU A 221 -28.95 -4.51 7.28
N ALA A 222 -27.79 -4.53 6.62
CA ALA A 222 -27.37 -3.41 5.76
C ALA A 222 -28.34 -3.21 4.58
N HIS A 223 -28.84 -4.31 3.99
CA HIS A 223 -29.83 -4.26 2.92
C HIS A 223 -31.14 -3.64 3.39
N TYR A 224 -31.67 -4.06 4.56
CA TYR A 224 -32.89 -3.48 5.16
C TYR A 224 -32.73 -1.99 5.49
N LEU A 225 -31.49 -1.54 5.78
CA LEU A 225 -31.16 -0.12 5.99
C LEU A 225 -30.94 0.66 4.67
N GLY A 226 -31.27 0.06 3.51
CA GLY A 226 -31.21 0.71 2.20
C GLY A 226 -29.86 0.71 1.53
N VAL A 227 -28.92 -0.11 1.98
CA VAL A 227 -27.60 -0.25 1.32
C VAL A 227 -27.68 -1.31 0.23
N ASN A 228 -27.28 -0.95 -1.00
CA ASN A 228 -27.02 -1.95 -2.03
C ASN A 228 -25.68 -2.62 -1.73
N VAL A 229 -25.74 -3.73 -0.99
CA VAL A 229 -24.57 -4.45 -0.47
C VAL A 229 -23.62 -4.89 -1.58
N GLN A 230 -24.15 -5.50 -2.65
CA GLN A 230 -23.34 -5.99 -3.77
C GLN A 230 -22.60 -4.87 -4.51
N ALA A 231 -23.30 -3.75 -4.76
CA ALA A 231 -22.68 -2.60 -5.42
C ALA A 231 -21.60 -1.98 -4.51
N LEU A 232 -21.88 -1.84 -3.20
CA LEU A 232 -20.93 -1.29 -2.25
C LEU A 232 -19.67 -2.16 -2.13
N GLN A 233 -19.82 -3.48 -2.03
CA GLN A 233 -18.70 -4.42 -1.97
C GLN A 233 -17.83 -4.34 -3.23
N ARG A 234 -18.46 -4.30 -4.43
CA ARG A 234 -17.74 -4.17 -5.71
C ARG A 234 -16.94 -2.89 -5.79
N TRP A 235 -17.54 -1.75 -5.43
CA TRP A 235 -16.85 -0.46 -5.46
C TRP A 235 -15.69 -0.39 -4.46
N LEU A 236 -15.88 -0.88 -3.25
CA LEU A 236 -14.84 -0.92 -2.24
C LEU A 236 -13.67 -1.84 -2.65
N LEU A 237 -13.97 -3.01 -3.22
CA LEU A 237 -12.95 -3.92 -3.76
C LEU A 237 -12.20 -3.28 -4.94
N LEU A 238 -12.90 -2.60 -5.85
CA LEU A 238 -12.27 -1.89 -6.97
C LEU A 238 -11.34 -0.77 -6.48
N CYS A 239 -11.82 0.08 -5.57
CA CYS A 239 -10.98 1.14 -4.99
C CYS A 239 -9.76 0.55 -4.27
N SER A 240 -9.95 -0.51 -3.47
CA SER A 240 -8.86 -1.22 -2.81
C SER A 240 -7.84 -1.79 -3.80
N ALA A 241 -8.33 -2.40 -4.89
CA ALA A 241 -7.46 -2.92 -5.95
C ALA A 241 -6.64 -1.84 -6.63
N VAL A 242 -7.25 -0.71 -6.97
CA VAL A 242 -6.54 0.44 -7.56
C VAL A 242 -5.48 0.98 -6.60
N LEU A 243 -5.82 1.17 -5.32
CA LEU A 243 -4.89 1.65 -4.30
C LEU A 243 -3.63 0.76 -4.21
N VAL A 244 -3.82 -0.55 -4.13
CA VAL A 244 -2.70 -1.51 -4.04
C VAL A 244 -1.97 -1.63 -5.37
N ALA A 245 -2.68 -1.71 -6.50
CA ALA A 245 -2.05 -1.83 -7.82
C ALA A 245 -1.12 -0.66 -8.13
N VAL A 246 -1.54 0.57 -7.82
CA VAL A 246 -0.70 1.76 -8.00
C VAL A 246 0.49 1.74 -7.03
N ALA A 247 0.25 1.43 -5.75
CA ALA A 247 1.31 1.35 -4.75
C ALA A 247 2.37 0.33 -5.16
N VAL A 248 1.97 -0.92 -5.49
CA VAL A 248 2.89 -2.00 -5.87
C VAL A 248 3.58 -1.73 -7.21
N ALA A 249 2.87 -1.13 -8.18
CA ALA A 249 3.48 -0.78 -9.47
C ALA A 249 4.66 0.17 -9.32
N ILE A 250 4.56 1.11 -8.40
CA ILE A 250 5.56 2.17 -8.20
C ILE A 250 6.66 1.75 -7.22
N SER A 251 6.29 1.09 -6.13
CA SER A 251 7.22 0.79 -5.02
C SER A 251 7.65 -0.67 -4.93
N GLY A 252 7.13 -1.55 -5.80
CA GLY A 252 7.26 -2.98 -5.57
C GLY A 252 6.43 -3.45 -4.39
N VAL A 253 6.70 -4.64 -3.88
CA VAL A 253 5.90 -5.25 -2.81
C VAL A 253 6.32 -4.71 -1.45
N ILE A 254 5.40 -4.02 -0.77
CA ILE A 254 5.57 -3.54 0.61
C ILE A 254 4.50 -4.21 1.47
N GLY A 255 4.92 -5.12 2.34
CA GLY A 255 4.02 -5.86 3.23
C GLY A 255 3.73 -5.16 4.55
N PHE A 256 2.79 -5.74 5.31
CA PHE A 256 2.44 -5.40 6.69
C PHE A 256 1.74 -4.06 6.93
N ILE A 257 1.93 -3.04 6.11
CA ILE A 257 1.28 -1.73 6.31
C ILE A 257 -0.24 -1.87 6.26
N GLY A 258 -0.76 -2.57 5.24
CA GLY A 258 -2.19 -2.82 5.09
C GLY A 258 -2.80 -3.69 6.19
N LEU A 259 -2.01 -4.55 6.81
CA LEU A 259 -2.45 -5.41 7.89
C LEU A 259 -2.40 -4.70 9.25
N VAL A 260 -1.24 -4.15 9.57
CA VAL A 260 -0.89 -3.65 10.91
C VAL A 260 -1.55 -2.31 11.21
N VAL A 261 -1.46 -1.36 10.28
CA VAL A 261 -1.90 0.02 10.51
C VAL A 261 -3.40 0.13 10.80
N PRO A 262 -4.31 -0.41 9.97
CA PRO A 262 -5.75 -0.30 10.26
C PRO A 262 -6.12 -1.03 11.55
N HIS A 263 -5.44 -2.13 11.86
CA HIS A 263 -5.67 -2.85 13.09
C HIS A 263 -5.29 -2.02 14.32
N LEU A 264 -4.11 -1.37 14.32
CA LEU A 264 -3.70 -0.43 15.37
C LEU A 264 -4.67 0.74 15.52
N MET A 265 -5.07 1.32 14.40
CA MET A 265 -5.99 2.46 14.42
C MET A 265 -7.36 2.06 14.96
N ARG A 266 -7.84 0.85 14.68
CA ARG A 266 -9.09 0.31 15.24
C ARG A 266 -9.01 0.19 16.76
N LEU A 267 -7.87 -0.22 17.31
CA LEU A 267 -7.65 -0.28 18.77
C LEU A 267 -7.64 1.11 19.41
N TRP A 268 -7.08 2.10 18.72
CA TRP A 268 -6.89 3.44 19.27
C TRP A 268 -8.05 4.40 19.01
N LEU A 269 -8.61 4.40 17.80
CA LEU A 269 -9.69 5.31 17.38
C LEU A 269 -11.08 4.68 17.50
N GLY A 270 -11.14 3.35 17.63
CA GLY A 270 -12.38 2.58 17.63
C GLY A 270 -12.76 2.03 16.25
N PRO A 271 -13.87 1.28 16.17
CA PRO A 271 -14.29 0.57 14.95
C PRO A 271 -15.03 1.44 13.93
N ASP A 272 -15.40 2.68 14.26
CA ASP A 272 -16.14 3.57 13.34
C ASP A 272 -15.26 4.00 12.16
N HIS A 273 -15.61 3.55 10.94
CA HIS A 273 -14.86 3.82 9.72
C HIS A 273 -14.78 5.30 9.36
N ARG A 274 -15.67 6.16 9.88
CA ARG A 274 -15.57 7.62 9.70
C ARG A 274 -14.30 8.21 10.31
N GLY A 275 -13.81 7.61 11.40
CA GLY A 275 -12.55 7.98 12.04
C GLY A 275 -11.40 7.03 11.66
N LEU A 276 -11.73 5.76 11.47
CA LEU A 276 -10.75 4.72 11.16
C LEU A 276 -10.07 4.91 9.79
N ILE A 277 -10.84 5.31 8.76
CA ILE A 277 -10.31 5.57 7.41
C ILE A 277 -9.28 6.71 7.42
N PRO A 278 -9.61 7.95 7.85
CA PRO A 278 -8.61 9.02 7.90
C PRO A 278 -7.46 8.71 8.87
N GLY A 279 -7.72 8.04 9.99
CA GLY A 279 -6.69 7.60 10.91
C GLY A 279 -5.71 6.61 10.29
N SER A 280 -6.21 5.61 9.56
CA SER A 280 -5.38 4.62 8.86
C SER A 280 -4.55 5.25 7.75
N LEU A 281 -5.14 6.18 6.99
CA LEU A 281 -4.45 6.94 5.94
C LEU A 281 -3.27 7.72 6.52
N LEU A 282 -3.48 8.48 7.59
CA LEU A 282 -2.43 9.26 8.25
C LEU A 282 -1.35 8.35 8.87
N ALA A 283 -1.75 7.29 9.56
CA ALA A 283 -0.81 6.37 10.20
C ALA A 283 0.01 5.57 9.18
N GLY A 284 -0.59 5.16 8.05
CA GLY A 284 0.11 4.50 6.96
C GLY A 284 1.15 5.40 6.31
N ALA A 285 0.79 6.67 6.07
CA ALA A 285 1.71 7.68 5.58
C ALA A 285 2.89 7.89 6.54
N ILE A 286 2.62 8.05 7.84
CA ILE A 286 3.65 8.20 8.89
C ILE A 286 4.58 6.98 8.91
N LEU A 287 4.02 5.77 8.95
CA LEU A 287 4.79 4.54 9.08
C LEU A 287 5.73 4.33 7.89
N LEU A 288 5.21 4.48 6.66
CA LEU A 288 6.06 4.30 5.47
C LEU A 288 7.09 5.41 5.33
N LEU A 289 6.76 6.64 5.68
CA LEU A 289 7.72 7.75 5.70
C LEU A 289 8.87 7.48 6.67
N LEU A 290 8.57 6.98 7.87
CA LEU A 290 9.60 6.60 8.86
C LEU A 290 10.44 5.43 8.35
N ALA A 291 9.81 4.38 7.80
CA ALA A 291 10.51 3.23 7.25
C ALA A 291 11.45 3.62 6.09
N ASP A 292 10.98 4.45 5.14
CA ASP A 292 11.80 4.94 4.04
C ASP A 292 12.94 5.85 4.53
N THR A 293 12.68 6.69 5.52
CA THR A 293 13.73 7.54 6.11
C THR A 293 14.81 6.71 6.80
N LEU A 294 14.43 5.67 7.52
CA LEU A 294 15.38 4.71 8.11
C LEU A 294 16.13 3.94 7.02
N ALA A 295 15.42 3.44 6.00
CA ALA A 295 15.98 2.68 4.89
C ALA A 295 17.15 3.39 4.18
N ARG A 296 17.03 4.69 3.99
CA ARG A 296 18.04 5.53 3.30
C ARG A 296 19.08 6.18 4.22
N THR A 297 18.96 6.01 5.54
CA THR A 297 19.91 6.64 6.50
C THR A 297 20.77 5.62 7.21
N VAL A 298 20.25 4.45 7.58
CA VAL A 298 20.93 3.48 8.44
C VAL A 298 22.13 2.83 7.76
N ALA A 299 22.03 2.52 6.47
CA ALA A 299 23.09 1.85 5.71
C ALA A 299 23.77 2.77 4.68
N ALA A 300 23.61 4.08 4.79
CA ALA A 300 24.20 5.02 3.82
C ALA A 300 25.69 4.77 3.57
N PRO A 301 26.19 4.79 2.31
CA PRO A 301 25.50 5.22 1.09
C PRO A 301 24.59 4.16 0.45
N ALA A 302 24.60 2.91 0.91
CA ALA A 302 23.68 1.88 0.45
C ALA A 302 22.26 2.16 1.00
N GLU A 303 21.24 1.74 0.23
CA GLU A 303 19.84 1.85 0.66
C GLU A 303 19.29 0.45 0.95
N ILE A 304 18.62 0.31 2.09
CA ILE A 304 17.89 -0.91 2.42
C ILE A 304 16.53 -0.85 1.72
N PRO A 305 16.07 -1.92 1.03
CA PRO A 305 14.71 -1.96 0.51
C PRO A 305 13.68 -1.75 1.63
N VAL A 306 12.78 -0.80 1.45
CA VAL A 306 11.83 -0.40 2.49
C VAL A 306 10.86 -1.53 2.88
N GLY A 307 10.51 -2.39 1.93
CA GLY A 307 9.65 -3.55 2.19
C GLY A 307 10.28 -4.57 3.13
N LEU A 308 11.62 -4.70 3.14
CA LEU A 308 12.32 -5.52 4.13
C LEU A 308 12.18 -4.94 5.53
N LEU A 309 12.32 -3.62 5.69
CA LEU A 309 12.16 -2.97 7.00
C LEU A 309 10.73 -3.09 7.52
N THR A 310 9.73 -2.85 6.67
CA THR A 310 8.33 -3.00 7.09
C THR A 310 8.00 -4.43 7.49
N SER A 311 8.58 -5.43 6.82
CA SER A 311 8.39 -6.84 7.16
C SER A 311 9.14 -7.24 8.44
N LEU A 312 10.38 -6.81 8.60
CA LEU A 312 11.19 -7.10 9.79
C LEU A 312 10.60 -6.49 11.08
N LEU A 313 9.98 -5.34 10.97
CA LEU A 313 9.33 -4.68 12.11
C LEU A 313 7.89 -5.15 12.28
N GLY A 314 7.17 -5.32 11.18
CA GLY A 314 5.75 -5.67 11.19
C GLY A 314 5.47 -7.11 11.64
N ALA A 315 6.25 -8.09 11.15
CA ALA A 315 5.98 -9.49 11.44
C ALA A 315 6.17 -9.86 12.91
N PRO A 316 7.28 -9.50 13.61
CA PRO A 316 7.44 -9.79 15.03
C PRO A 316 6.40 -9.08 15.90
N TRP A 317 6.08 -7.81 15.56
CA TRP A 317 5.08 -7.06 16.28
C TRP A 317 3.68 -7.69 16.12
N PHE A 318 3.34 -8.15 14.92
CA PHE A 318 2.07 -8.82 14.65
C PHE A 318 1.97 -10.16 15.40
N LEU A 319 3.03 -10.96 15.43
CA LEU A 319 3.10 -12.20 16.23
C LEU A 319 2.88 -11.90 17.71
N TRP A 320 3.57 -10.91 18.24
CA TRP A 320 3.39 -10.49 19.63
C TRP A 320 1.94 -10.10 19.93
N LEU A 321 1.27 -9.38 19.03
CA LEU A 321 -0.12 -8.98 19.20
C LEU A 321 -1.08 -10.17 19.22
N VAL A 322 -0.87 -11.18 18.36
CA VAL A 322 -1.70 -12.38 18.30
C VAL A 322 -1.60 -13.15 19.62
N PHE A 323 -0.38 -13.37 20.12
CA PHE A 323 -0.19 -14.12 21.37
C PHE A 323 -0.70 -13.39 22.61
N HIS A 324 -0.62 -12.06 22.67
CA HIS A 324 -1.12 -11.31 23.83
C HIS A 324 -2.64 -11.25 23.91
N ARG A 325 -3.35 -11.39 22.79
CA ARG A 325 -4.82 -11.45 22.79
C ARG A 325 -5.39 -12.79 23.26
N GLU A 326 -4.70 -13.87 23.05
CA GLU A 326 -5.12 -15.18 23.57
C GLU A 326 -5.06 -15.22 25.10
N ASN A 327 -4.01 -14.64 25.70
CA ASN A 327 -3.87 -14.59 27.16
C ASN A 327 -4.92 -13.71 27.85
N SER A 328 -5.46 -12.67 27.18
CA SER A 328 -6.51 -11.82 27.76
C SER A 328 -7.94 -12.37 27.63
N ARG A 329 -8.13 -13.49 26.93
CA ARG A 329 -9.42 -14.21 26.85
C ARG A 329 -9.51 -15.40 27.80
N HIS A 330 -8.42 -15.81 28.42
CA HIS A 330 -8.35 -16.93 29.37
C HIS A 330 -8.06 -16.48 30.82
N GLY A 331 -8.00 -15.19 31.09
CA GLY A 331 -7.98 -14.57 32.43
C GLY A 331 -9.22 -13.74 32.65
#